data_2d1a8632f859213793a6bcf2c678508a
#
_entry.id   2d1a8632f859213793a6bcf2c678508a
#
_cell.length_a   1.000
_cell.length_b   1.000
_cell.length_c   1.000
_cell.angle_alpha   90.00
_cell.angle_beta   90.00
_cell.angle_gamma   90.00
#
_symmetry.space_group_name_H-M   'P 1'
#
loop_
_entity.id
_entity.type
_entity.pdbx_description
1 polymer ?
#
loop_
_entity_poly.entity_id
_entity_poly.type
_entity_poly.pdbx_seq_one_letter_code
_entity_poly.pdbx_strand_id
1 'polypeptide(L)'
;MTDEQIRHYFARIGLTVPETLRPDGELLSRLTDAHVRTIAVENTDFLSGELCPLEPESLYDKIVLRGLGGVCLDLNGLFGELLRSLGYEVQDVQATMYRFGENLSDLKHRALLVTDCDGSRWWTDVGDDYSTLRHPLPFVTDEMFEDNGGEFIFSREGELYRLDYIVEGCCENSFEFADEPVDAAIFSYYKEKANHPDSPFCSIPIFAIKLENGLLQLFGDKLISTIDGIKDVRRVGRDALPLLYPMFGLVFKCNE
;
A
#
# COMPACT_ATOMS: atom_id res chain seq x y z
N MET A 1 -10.01 15.19 5.91
CA MET A 1 -8.83 15.85 6.57
C MET A 1 -8.98 17.36 6.55
N THR A 2 -8.39 18.10 7.52
CA THR A 2 -8.29 19.57 7.48
C THR A 2 -7.23 20.03 6.50
N ASP A 3 -7.24 21.32 6.09
CA ASP A 3 -6.21 21.90 5.21
C ASP A 3 -4.80 21.78 5.79
N GLU A 4 -4.66 21.85 7.12
CA GLU A 4 -3.38 21.66 7.80
C GLU A 4 -2.90 20.21 7.70
N GLN A 5 -3.79 19.24 7.92
CA GLN A 5 -3.48 17.82 7.78
C GLN A 5 -3.09 17.47 6.33
N ILE A 6 -3.78 18.05 5.35
CA ILE A 6 -3.44 17.89 3.92
C ILE A 6 -2.03 18.42 3.65
N ARG A 7 -1.69 19.63 4.12
CA ARG A 7 -0.33 20.20 3.95
C ARG A 7 0.74 19.31 4.61
N HIS A 8 0.48 18.79 5.80
CA HIS A 8 1.40 17.89 6.49
C HIS A 8 1.58 16.57 5.72
N TYR A 9 0.47 16.02 5.19
CA TYR A 9 0.56 14.79 4.38
C TYR A 9 1.40 15.02 3.11
N PHE A 10 1.14 16.12 2.37
CA PHE A 10 1.93 16.47 1.20
C PHE A 10 3.43 16.63 1.56
N ALA A 11 3.73 17.34 2.65
CA ALA A 11 5.11 17.47 3.13
C ALA A 11 5.72 16.11 3.50
N ARG A 12 4.96 15.19 4.12
CA ARG A 12 5.41 13.83 4.47
C ARG A 12 5.84 13.03 3.25
N ILE A 13 5.15 13.20 2.12
CA ILE A 13 5.49 12.53 0.85
C ILE A 13 6.39 13.37 -0.06
N GLY A 14 6.97 14.46 0.45
CA GLY A 14 7.90 15.30 -0.31
C GLY A 14 7.27 16.19 -1.37
N LEU A 15 5.96 16.43 -1.29
CA LEU A 15 5.22 17.28 -2.20
C LEU A 15 4.76 18.58 -1.52
N THR A 16 4.36 19.54 -2.37
CA THR A 16 3.64 20.75 -1.94
C THR A 16 2.23 20.73 -2.52
N VAL A 17 1.26 21.22 -1.75
CA VAL A 17 -0.12 21.35 -2.24
C VAL A 17 -0.13 22.34 -3.41
N PRO A 18 -0.66 21.97 -4.58
CA PRO A 18 -0.68 22.86 -5.73
C PRO A 18 -1.62 24.05 -5.48
N GLU A 19 -1.31 25.21 -6.09
CA GLU A 19 -2.14 26.42 -5.99
C GLU A 19 -3.56 26.21 -6.53
N THR A 20 -3.67 25.42 -7.61
CA THR A 20 -4.95 24.98 -8.17
C THR A 20 -5.05 23.47 -8.04
N LEU A 21 -5.99 23.02 -7.21
CA LEU A 21 -6.22 21.62 -6.95
C LEU A 21 -7.25 21.11 -7.95
N ARG A 22 -6.84 20.18 -8.82
CA ARG A 22 -7.73 19.46 -9.71
C ARG A 22 -7.57 17.98 -9.42
N PRO A 23 -8.63 17.27 -8.98
CA PRO A 23 -8.56 15.85 -8.65
C PRO A 23 -8.65 14.99 -9.92
N ASP A 24 -7.65 15.09 -10.79
CA ASP A 24 -7.50 14.34 -12.03
C ASP A 24 -6.53 13.16 -11.89
N GLY A 25 -6.41 12.33 -12.94
CA GLY A 25 -5.51 11.19 -12.97
C GLY A 25 -4.04 11.57 -12.85
N GLU A 26 -3.62 12.77 -13.28
CA GLU A 26 -2.24 13.24 -13.15
C GLU A 26 -1.88 13.51 -11.69
N LEU A 27 -2.73 14.22 -10.96
CA LEU A 27 -2.52 14.44 -9.53
C LEU A 27 -2.56 13.13 -8.75
N LEU A 28 -3.49 12.22 -9.07
CA LEU A 28 -3.58 10.90 -8.44
C LEU A 28 -2.28 10.11 -8.64
N SER A 29 -1.75 10.09 -9.85
CA SER A 29 -0.49 9.41 -10.19
C SER A 29 0.70 9.99 -9.40
N ARG A 30 0.81 11.31 -9.31
CA ARG A 30 1.87 11.98 -8.54
C ARG A 30 1.77 11.68 -7.04
N LEU A 31 0.56 11.63 -6.49
CA LEU A 31 0.34 11.31 -5.08
C LEU A 31 0.69 9.85 -4.78
N THR A 32 0.29 8.92 -5.66
CA THR A 32 0.59 7.48 -5.51
C THR A 32 2.09 7.23 -5.56
N ASP A 33 2.81 7.73 -6.59
CA ASP A 33 4.27 7.56 -6.71
C ASP A 33 5.01 8.15 -5.51
N ALA A 34 4.66 9.38 -5.11
CA ALA A 34 5.28 10.02 -3.97
C ALA A 34 5.03 9.26 -2.65
N HIS A 35 3.83 8.73 -2.44
CA HIS A 35 3.48 7.95 -1.25
C HIS A 35 4.33 6.68 -1.15
N VAL A 36 4.28 5.82 -2.17
CA VAL A 36 4.95 4.49 -2.12
C VAL A 36 6.47 4.58 -2.06
N ARG A 37 7.04 5.72 -2.45
CA ARG A 37 8.49 5.98 -2.38
C ARG A 37 8.94 6.60 -1.06
N THR A 38 8.03 7.05 -0.21
CA THR A 38 8.37 7.75 1.04
C THR A 38 7.78 7.12 2.28
N ILE A 39 6.71 6.35 2.13
CA ILE A 39 6.01 5.68 3.23
C ILE A 39 6.07 4.17 2.98
N ALA A 40 6.74 3.46 3.87
CA ALA A 40 6.91 2.02 3.74
C ALA A 40 5.64 1.25 4.12
N VAL A 41 5.40 0.14 3.46
CA VAL A 41 4.61 -0.94 4.05
C VAL A 41 5.44 -1.53 5.19
N GLU A 42 4.84 -1.67 6.39
CA GLU A 42 5.54 -2.23 7.55
C GLU A 42 4.54 -2.77 8.58
N ASN A 43 4.97 -3.73 9.39
CA ASN A 43 4.14 -4.43 10.37
C ASN A 43 4.61 -4.25 11.82
N THR A 44 5.25 -3.14 12.17
CA THR A 44 5.81 -2.94 13.54
C THR A 44 4.74 -2.96 14.62
N ASP A 45 3.52 -2.48 14.34
CA ASP A 45 2.38 -2.55 15.25
C ASP A 45 2.04 -4.00 15.64
N PHE A 46 2.02 -4.90 14.66
CA PHE A 46 1.76 -6.32 14.90
C PHE A 46 2.89 -6.99 15.68
N LEU A 47 4.14 -6.65 15.36
CA LEU A 47 5.31 -7.19 16.05
C LEU A 47 5.40 -6.73 17.51
N SER A 48 4.95 -5.50 17.80
CA SER A 48 4.87 -4.97 19.17
C SER A 48 3.62 -5.44 19.93
N GLY A 49 2.58 -5.90 19.23
CA GLY A 49 1.28 -6.21 19.78
C GLY A 49 0.42 -4.98 20.08
N GLU A 50 0.84 -3.79 19.65
CA GLU A 50 0.16 -2.51 19.85
C GLU A 50 -0.41 -2.00 18.51
N LEU A 51 -1.57 -2.54 18.11
CA LEU A 51 -2.20 -2.15 16.85
C LEU A 51 -2.67 -0.69 16.87
N CYS A 52 -2.28 0.07 15.85
CA CYS A 52 -2.86 1.39 15.61
C CYS A 52 -4.33 1.23 15.16
N PRO A 53 -5.27 1.94 15.76
CA PRO A 53 -6.65 1.97 15.27
C PRO A 53 -6.74 2.53 13.85
N LEU A 54 -7.79 2.14 13.09
CA LEU A 54 -7.98 2.56 11.69
C LEU A 54 -8.72 3.89 11.52
N GLU A 55 -9.04 4.57 12.63
CA GLU A 55 -9.63 5.91 12.60
C GLU A 55 -8.65 6.91 11.94
N PRO A 56 -9.14 7.83 11.10
CA PRO A 56 -8.31 8.75 10.35
C PRO A 56 -7.30 9.54 11.20
N GLU A 57 -7.69 9.95 12.41
CA GLU A 57 -6.84 10.69 13.34
C GLU A 57 -5.68 9.86 13.85
N SER A 58 -5.92 8.57 14.17
CA SER A 58 -4.89 7.64 14.65
C SER A 58 -3.90 7.31 13.53
N LEU A 59 -4.40 7.06 12.32
CA LEU A 59 -3.56 6.82 11.14
C LEU A 59 -2.75 8.06 10.77
N TYR A 60 -3.34 9.25 10.86
CA TYR A 60 -2.63 10.50 10.61
C TYR A 60 -1.49 10.72 11.62
N ASP A 61 -1.73 10.49 12.92
CA ASP A 61 -0.68 10.56 13.93
C ASP A 61 0.46 9.59 13.61
N LYS A 62 0.13 8.31 13.37
CA LYS A 62 1.12 7.27 13.08
C LYS A 62 1.94 7.58 11.83
N ILE A 63 1.27 7.80 10.70
CA ILE A 63 1.91 7.83 9.38
C ILE A 63 2.51 9.19 9.07
N VAL A 64 1.79 10.27 9.41
CA VAL A 64 2.21 11.63 9.05
C VAL A 64 3.05 12.29 10.14
N LEU A 65 2.58 12.30 11.39
CA LEU A 65 3.26 13.03 12.47
C LEU A 65 4.46 12.26 13.03
N ARG A 66 4.30 10.96 13.25
CA ARG A 66 5.37 10.10 13.78
C ARG A 66 6.30 9.57 12.69
N GLY A 67 5.91 9.66 11.41
CA GLY A 67 6.73 9.26 10.28
C GLY A 67 6.88 7.75 10.11
N LEU A 68 5.95 6.97 10.66
CA LEU A 68 5.92 5.52 10.49
C LEU A 68 5.20 5.13 9.19
N GLY A 69 5.15 3.84 8.91
CA GLY A 69 4.37 3.24 7.83
C GLY A 69 3.13 2.53 8.34
N GLY A 70 2.77 1.43 7.70
CA GLY A 70 1.67 0.57 8.10
C GLY A 70 1.42 -0.56 7.12
N VAL A 71 0.43 -1.39 7.39
CA VAL A 71 -0.05 -2.41 6.45
C VAL A 71 -1.07 -1.82 5.48
N CYS A 72 -1.51 -2.59 4.49
CA CYS A 72 -2.48 -2.16 3.47
C CYS A 72 -3.74 -1.51 4.07
N LEU A 73 -4.20 -1.99 5.23
CA LEU A 73 -5.38 -1.46 5.92
C LEU A 73 -5.16 -0.03 6.42
N ASP A 74 -3.95 0.27 6.91
CA ASP A 74 -3.54 1.58 7.41
C ASP A 74 -3.29 2.55 6.25
N LEU A 75 -2.43 2.14 5.32
CA LEU A 75 -1.93 3.00 4.25
C LEU A 75 -3.04 3.41 3.28
N ASN A 76 -3.79 2.43 2.74
CA ASN A 76 -4.93 2.73 1.86
C ASN A 76 -6.06 3.43 2.62
N GLY A 77 -6.20 3.17 3.93
CA GLY A 77 -7.14 3.88 4.79
C GLY A 77 -6.88 5.37 4.81
N LEU A 78 -5.69 5.77 5.21
CA LEU A 78 -5.33 7.20 5.30
C LEU A 78 -5.20 7.86 3.92
N PHE A 79 -4.71 7.13 2.92
CA PHE A 79 -4.61 7.65 1.55
C PHE A 79 -6.00 7.92 0.94
N GLY A 80 -6.97 7.02 1.19
CA GLY A 80 -8.36 7.24 0.80
C GLY A 80 -8.96 8.50 1.43
N GLU A 81 -8.66 8.77 2.72
CA GLU A 81 -9.10 10.00 3.40
C GLU A 81 -8.46 11.26 2.80
N LEU A 82 -7.18 11.20 2.42
CA LEU A 82 -6.54 12.28 1.68
C LEU A 82 -7.27 12.52 0.35
N LEU A 83 -7.47 11.50 -0.46
CA LEU A 83 -8.09 11.60 -1.78
C LEU A 83 -9.53 12.15 -1.70
N ARG A 84 -10.35 11.68 -0.75
CA ARG A 84 -11.69 12.24 -0.50
C ARG A 84 -11.63 13.73 -0.15
N SER A 85 -10.66 14.13 0.67
CA SER A 85 -10.45 15.52 1.06
C SER A 85 -9.99 16.42 -0.09
N LEU A 86 -9.39 15.83 -1.13
CA LEU A 86 -8.97 16.52 -2.36
C LEU A 86 -10.08 16.57 -3.43
N GLY A 87 -11.23 15.92 -3.19
CA GLY A 87 -12.39 15.95 -4.07
C GLY A 87 -12.52 14.75 -5.04
N TYR A 88 -11.73 13.69 -4.84
CA TYR A 88 -11.97 12.43 -5.56
C TYR A 88 -13.17 11.68 -4.96
N GLU A 89 -13.88 10.93 -5.79
CA GLU A 89 -14.79 9.90 -5.32
C GLU A 89 -13.99 8.62 -5.07
N VAL A 90 -14.03 8.10 -3.83
CA VAL A 90 -13.18 6.97 -3.42
C VAL A 90 -14.05 5.87 -2.82
N GLN A 91 -13.97 4.70 -3.43
CA GLN A 91 -14.56 3.46 -2.96
C GLN A 91 -13.47 2.58 -2.36
N ASP A 92 -13.68 2.15 -1.11
CA ASP A 92 -12.85 1.11 -0.51
C ASP A 92 -13.13 -0.24 -1.13
N VAL A 93 -12.08 -1.00 -1.41
CA VAL A 93 -12.14 -2.35 -1.97
C VAL A 93 -11.60 -3.35 -0.96
N GLN A 94 -12.37 -4.41 -0.72
CA GLN A 94 -11.92 -5.58 0.01
C GLN A 94 -11.54 -6.67 -0.99
N ALA A 95 -10.24 -6.95 -1.09
CA ALA A 95 -9.75 -7.97 -2.01
C ALA A 95 -9.27 -9.24 -1.28
N THR A 96 -9.44 -10.39 -1.94
CA THR A 96 -8.77 -11.63 -1.59
C THR A 96 -7.46 -11.68 -2.36
N MET A 97 -6.35 -11.89 -1.66
CA MET A 97 -5.03 -11.93 -2.26
C MET A 97 -4.60 -13.38 -2.53
N TYR A 98 -4.00 -13.59 -3.70
CA TYR A 98 -3.33 -14.83 -4.09
C TYR A 98 -1.88 -14.50 -4.40
N ARG A 99 -0.93 -15.21 -3.82
CA ARG A 99 0.50 -15.00 -4.09
C ARG A 99 1.16 -16.32 -4.45
N PHE A 100 1.84 -16.37 -5.60
CA PHE A 100 2.43 -17.59 -6.17
C PHE A 100 1.43 -18.76 -6.25
N GLY A 101 0.16 -18.46 -6.55
CA GLY A 101 -0.93 -19.44 -6.60
C GLY A 101 -1.52 -19.86 -5.25
N GLU A 102 -0.95 -19.42 -4.13
CA GLU A 102 -1.50 -19.68 -2.80
C GLU A 102 -2.58 -18.67 -2.45
N ASN A 103 -3.71 -19.17 -1.96
CA ASN A 103 -4.83 -18.33 -1.50
C ASN A 103 -4.54 -17.81 -0.09
N LEU A 104 -4.43 -16.49 0.05
CA LEU A 104 -4.23 -15.81 1.32
C LEU A 104 -5.55 -15.24 1.87
N SER A 105 -6.67 -15.94 1.66
CA SER A 105 -8.03 -15.46 1.94
C SER A 105 -8.28 -15.03 3.39
N ASP A 106 -7.50 -15.53 4.34
CA ASP A 106 -7.58 -15.11 5.74
C ASP A 106 -7.03 -13.70 5.98
N LEU A 107 -6.18 -13.21 5.07
CA LEU A 107 -5.58 -11.89 5.09
C LEU A 107 -6.24 -11.04 3.99
N LYS A 108 -7.31 -10.32 4.34
CA LYS A 108 -7.98 -9.43 3.38
C LYS A 108 -7.13 -8.19 3.13
N HIS A 109 -7.02 -7.83 1.86
CA HIS A 109 -6.33 -6.64 1.40
C HIS A 109 -7.31 -5.49 1.20
N ARG A 110 -6.93 -4.29 1.62
CA ARG A 110 -7.64 -3.05 1.32
C ARG A 110 -6.93 -2.35 0.19
N ALA A 111 -7.67 -2.05 -0.88
CA ALA A 111 -7.26 -1.19 -1.98
C ALA A 111 -8.35 -0.13 -2.24
N LEU A 112 -8.17 0.71 -3.24
CA LEU A 112 -9.10 1.79 -3.57
C LEU A 112 -9.47 1.74 -5.06
N LEU A 113 -10.77 1.93 -5.36
CA LEU A 113 -11.24 2.37 -6.67
C LEU A 113 -11.54 3.87 -6.58
N VAL A 114 -10.86 4.66 -7.40
CA VAL A 114 -10.90 6.12 -7.36
C VAL A 114 -11.49 6.63 -8.66
N THR A 115 -12.54 7.47 -8.56
CA THR A 115 -13.07 8.18 -9.71
C THR A 115 -12.57 9.63 -9.68
N ASP A 116 -11.97 10.06 -10.76
CA ASP A 116 -11.43 11.42 -10.90
C ASP A 116 -12.49 12.43 -11.39
N CYS A 117 -12.12 13.70 -11.49
CA CYS A 117 -13.03 14.76 -11.90
C CYS A 117 -13.49 14.67 -13.37
N ASP A 118 -12.84 13.85 -14.17
CA ASP A 118 -13.21 13.59 -15.57
C ASP A 118 -14.08 12.33 -15.72
N GLY A 119 -14.36 11.63 -14.60
CA GLY A 119 -15.16 10.41 -14.52
C GLY A 119 -14.38 9.14 -14.85
N SER A 120 -13.05 9.22 -15.00
CA SER A 120 -12.20 8.03 -15.18
C SER A 120 -12.04 7.30 -13.86
N ARG A 121 -12.04 5.97 -13.91
CA ARG A 121 -11.89 5.10 -12.75
C ARG A 121 -10.51 4.47 -12.73
N TRP A 122 -9.93 4.42 -11.53
CA TRP A 122 -8.56 3.99 -11.30
C TRP A 122 -8.48 3.02 -10.13
N TRP A 123 -7.76 1.93 -10.30
CA TRP A 123 -7.29 1.14 -9.16
C TRP A 123 -6.06 1.80 -8.58
N THR A 124 -6.10 2.04 -7.28
CA THR A 124 -5.01 2.69 -6.54
C THR A 124 -4.71 1.88 -5.30
N ASP A 125 -3.46 1.52 -5.11
CA ASP A 125 -2.99 0.73 -3.98
C ASP A 125 -1.61 1.21 -3.54
N VAL A 126 -1.53 1.71 -2.31
CA VAL A 126 -0.28 2.18 -1.70
C VAL A 126 0.18 1.27 -0.56
N GLY A 127 -0.45 0.11 -0.39
CA GLY A 127 -0.25 -0.79 0.74
C GLY A 127 0.18 -2.21 0.37
N ASP A 128 0.45 -2.52 -0.90
CA ASP A 128 0.98 -3.82 -1.28
C ASP A 128 2.51 -3.85 -1.10
N ASP A 129 3.00 -4.93 -0.50
CA ASP A 129 4.42 -5.13 -0.19
C ASP A 129 5.20 -5.84 -1.32
N TYR A 130 4.52 -6.26 -2.38
CA TYR A 130 5.10 -7.10 -3.43
C TYR A 130 4.94 -6.52 -4.83
N SER A 131 3.71 -6.38 -5.31
CA SER A 131 3.37 -5.82 -6.63
C SER A 131 3.05 -4.32 -6.57
N THR A 132 3.73 -3.59 -5.70
CA THR A 132 3.49 -2.17 -5.41
C THR A 132 3.47 -1.32 -6.68
N LEU A 133 2.35 -0.71 -6.97
CA LEU A 133 2.17 0.22 -8.08
C LEU A 133 2.83 1.57 -7.80
N ARG A 134 3.49 2.15 -8.80
CA ARG A 134 3.90 3.56 -8.77
C ARG A 134 2.80 4.48 -9.27
N HIS A 135 1.99 3.98 -10.19
CA HIS A 135 0.92 4.74 -10.81
C HIS A 135 -0.42 4.00 -10.65
N PRO A 136 -1.53 4.71 -10.50
CA PRO A 136 -2.83 4.07 -10.52
C PRO A 136 -3.09 3.43 -11.88
N LEU A 137 -3.73 2.27 -11.90
CA LEU A 137 -4.08 1.58 -13.13
C LEU A 137 -5.47 2.01 -13.60
N PRO A 138 -5.69 2.31 -14.88
CA PRO A 138 -7.05 2.46 -15.41
C PRO A 138 -7.88 1.22 -15.08
N PHE A 139 -9.08 1.39 -14.52
CA PHE A 139 -9.96 0.28 -14.21
C PHE A 139 -10.74 -0.17 -15.45
N VAL A 140 -10.03 -0.84 -16.36
CA VAL A 140 -10.53 -1.44 -17.60
C VAL A 140 -10.07 -2.88 -17.71
N THR A 141 -10.96 -3.76 -18.18
CA THR A 141 -10.66 -5.19 -18.34
C THR A 141 -10.00 -5.48 -19.69
N ASP A 142 -9.24 -6.57 -19.72
CA ASP A 142 -8.64 -7.14 -20.92
C ASP A 142 -7.60 -6.23 -21.62
N GLU A 143 -7.11 -5.22 -20.88
CA GLU A 143 -5.98 -4.39 -21.29
C GLU A 143 -4.78 -4.64 -20.37
N MET A 144 -3.58 -4.72 -20.98
CA MET A 144 -2.31 -4.92 -20.27
C MET A 144 -1.68 -3.56 -19.95
N PHE A 145 -1.27 -3.39 -18.71
CA PHE A 145 -0.55 -2.21 -18.25
C PHE A 145 0.81 -2.60 -17.70
N GLU A 146 1.83 -1.84 -18.04
CA GLU A 146 3.16 -2.00 -17.46
C GLU A 146 3.37 -0.99 -16.33
N ASP A 147 3.75 -1.46 -15.16
CA ASP A 147 4.26 -0.64 -14.08
C ASP A 147 5.36 -1.41 -13.36
N ASN A 148 6.46 -0.73 -13.14
CA ASN A 148 7.51 -1.14 -12.22
C ASN A 148 8.08 -2.54 -12.44
N GLY A 149 8.29 -2.90 -13.70
CA GLY A 149 8.96 -4.15 -14.08
C GLY A 149 8.06 -5.38 -14.10
N GLY A 150 6.74 -5.18 -14.05
CA GLY A 150 5.74 -6.22 -14.27
C GLY A 150 4.58 -5.73 -15.12
N GLU A 151 3.75 -6.65 -15.52
CA GLU A 151 2.54 -6.43 -16.31
C GLU A 151 1.32 -6.65 -15.42
N PHE A 152 0.31 -5.80 -15.57
CA PHE A 152 -0.95 -5.88 -14.83
C PHE A 152 -2.11 -6.00 -15.80
N ILE A 153 -3.05 -6.87 -15.49
CA ILE A 153 -4.26 -7.06 -16.29
C ILE A 153 -5.48 -7.26 -15.39
N PHE A 154 -6.56 -6.56 -15.69
CA PHE A 154 -7.86 -6.86 -15.09
C PHE A 154 -8.61 -7.84 -15.96
N SER A 155 -9.18 -8.87 -15.32
CA SER A 155 -10.18 -9.76 -15.90
C SER A 155 -11.45 -9.72 -15.07
N ARG A 156 -12.57 -10.21 -15.63
CA ARG A 156 -13.85 -10.29 -14.95
C ARG A 156 -14.50 -11.64 -15.15
N GLU A 157 -14.96 -12.24 -14.04
CA GLU A 157 -15.76 -13.45 -14.05
C GLU A 157 -17.03 -13.24 -13.21
N GLY A 158 -18.18 -13.12 -13.88
CA GLY A 158 -19.45 -12.79 -13.21
C GLY A 158 -19.40 -11.41 -12.53
N GLU A 159 -19.61 -11.38 -11.23
CA GLU A 159 -19.56 -10.15 -10.41
C GLU A 159 -18.16 -9.85 -9.87
N LEU A 160 -17.20 -10.77 -10.04
CA LEU A 160 -15.85 -10.63 -9.52
C LEU A 160 -14.90 -10.10 -10.58
N TYR A 161 -14.05 -9.17 -10.15
CA TYR A 161 -12.89 -8.71 -10.87
C TYR A 161 -11.64 -9.36 -10.30
N ARG A 162 -10.64 -9.54 -11.15
CA ARG A 162 -9.33 -10.03 -10.76
C ARG A 162 -8.27 -9.15 -11.40
N LEU A 163 -7.37 -8.62 -10.58
CA LEU A 163 -6.14 -7.96 -11.02
C LEU A 163 -4.99 -8.95 -10.88
N ASP A 164 -4.36 -9.32 -11.98
CA ASP A 164 -3.17 -10.17 -12.01
C ASP A 164 -1.91 -9.32 -12.21
N TYR A 165 -0.87 -9.61 -11.43
CA TYR A 165 0.49 -9.11 -11.61
C TYR A 165 1.35 -10.23 -12.21
N ILE A 166 1.93 -9.96 -13.38
CA ILE A 166 2.63 -10.93 -14.21
C ILE A 166 4.09 -10.49 -14.37
N VAL A 167 5.01 -11.39 -14.06
CA VAL A 167 6.45 -11.20 -14.23
C VAL A 167 6.99 -12.33 -15.10
N GLU A 168 7.68 -12.01 -16.19
CA GLU A 168 8.23 -13.00 -17.13
C GLU A 168 7.20 -14.05 -17.59
N GLY A 169 5.93 -13.63 -17.77
CA GLY A 169 4.83 -14.49 -18.19
C GLY A 169 4.24 -15.38 -17.08
N CYS A 170 4.67 -15.22 -15.82
CA CYS A 170 4.14 -15.93 -14.67
C CYS A 170 3.30 -15.01 -13.80
N CYS A 171 2.08 -15.41 -13.44
CA CYS A 171 1.27 -14.68 -12.48
C CYS A 171 1.85 -14.90 -11.07
N GLU A 172 2.39 -13.85 -10.47
CA GLU A 172 3.03 -13.89 -9.15
C GLU A 172 2.14 -13.40 -8.02
N ASN A 173 1.24 -12.46 -8.31
CA ASN A 173 0.28 -11.92 -7.35
C ASN A 173 -1.05 -11.64 -8.02
N SER A 174 -2.16 -11.78 -7.27
CA SER A 174 -3.49 -11.45 -7.76
C SER A 174 -4.37 -10.93 -6.65
N PHE A 175 -5.29 -10.05 -7.02
CA PHE A 175 -6.33 -9.52 -6.16
C PHE A 175 -7.69 -9.82 -6.77
N GLU A 176 -8.54 -10.57 -6.06
CA GLU A 176 -9.92 -10.85 -6.46
C GLU A 176 -10.89 -10.05 -5.59
N PHE A 177 -11.81 -9.31 -6.20
CA PHE A 177 -12.71 -8.40 -5.52
C PHE A 177 -14.03 -8.19 -6.28
N ALA A 178 -15.04 -7.72 -5.56
CA ALA A 178 -16.27 -7.19 -6.16
C ALA A 178 -16.20 -5.67 -6.29
N ASP A 179 -16.79 -5.12 -7.35
CA ASP A 179 -16.95 -3.67 -7.53
C ASP A 179 -18.22 -3.21 -6.77
N GLU A 180 -18.19 -3.37 -5.46
CA GLU A 180 -19.27 -3.00 -4.55
C GLU A 180 -18.73 -2.18 -3.39
N PRO A 181 -19.49 -1.18 -2.90
CA PRO A 181 -19.10 -0.41 -1.73
C PRO A 181 -18.92 -1.31 -0.50
N VAL A 182 -17.81 -1.14 0.20
CA VAL A 182 -17.48 -1.86 1.43
C VAL A 182 -17.57 -0.90 2.61
N ASP A 183 -18.23 -1.34 3.69
CA ASP A 183 -18.18 -0.60 4.95
C ASP A 183 -16.76 -0.67 5.53
N ALA A 184 -16.13 0.49 5.69
CA ALA A 184 -14.75 0.59 6.18
C ALA A 184 -14.56 -0.05 7.57
N ALA A 185 -15.63 -0.18 8.37
CA ALA A 185 -15.58 -0.85 9.67
C ALA A 185 -15.15 -2.33 9.57
N ILE A 186 -15.36 -3.00 8.42
CA ILE A 186 -14.92 -4.38 8.23
C ILE A 186 -13.40 -4.53 8.30
N PHE A 187 -12.64 -3.51 7.92
CA PHE A 187 -11.18 -3.57 7.94
C PHE A 187 -10.61 -3.62 9.37
N SER A 188 -11.28 -3.00 10.35
CA SER A 188 -10.90 -3.14 11.76
C SER A 188 -11.02 -4.59 12.23
N TYR A 189 -12.10 -5.27 11.85
CA TYR A 189 -12.25 -6.70 12.12
C TYR A 189 -11.13 -7.54 11.48
N TYR A 190 -10.74 -7.26 10.22
CA TYR A 190 -9.65 -8.00 9.58
C TYR A 190 -8.30 -7.69 10.19
N LYS A 191 -8.06 -6.45 10.63
CA LYS A 191 -6.84 -6.08 11.34
C LYS A 191 -6.70 -6.84 12.66
N GLU A 192 -7.76 -6.90 13.43
CA GLU A 192 -7.82 -7.68 14.68
C GLU A 192 -7.64 -9.20 14.41
N LYS A 193 -8.32 -9.73 13.38
CA LYS A 193 -8.19 -11.14 12.98
C LYS A 193 -6.76 -11.48 12.57
N ALA A 194 -6.05 -10.56 11.89
CA ALA A 194 -4.66 -10.74 11.49
C ALA A 194 -3.69 -10.68 12.69
N ASN A 195 -4.11 -10.15 13.84
CA ASN A 195 -3.32 -10.08 15.06
C ASN A 195 -3.39 -11.40 15.84
N HIS A 196 -2.86 -12.45 15.26
CA HIS A 196 -2.83 -13.80 15.83
C HIS A 196 -1.39 -14.33 15.84
N PRO A 197 -0.95 -15.09 16.87
CA PRO A 197 0.43 -15.59 16.96
C PRO A 197 0.94 -16.37 15.75
N ASP A 198 0.04 -17.07 15.04
CA ASP A 198 0.38 -17.80 13.81
C ASP A 198 0.39 -16.93 12.55
N SER A 199 0.00 -15.67 12.68
CA SER A 199 0.03 -14.72 11.56
C SER A 199 1.47 -14.34 11.22
N PRO A 200 1.85 -14.30 9.93
CA PRO A 200 3.17 -13.78 9.53
C PRO A 200 3.38 -12.34 9.99
N PHE A 201 2.31 -11.54 10.08
CA PHE A 201 2.41 -10.16 10.58
C PHE A 201 2.90 -10.08 12.03
N CYS A 202 2.58 -11.07 12.87
CA CYS A 202 2.99 -11.08 14.28
C CYS A 202 4.32 -11.81 14.53
N SER A 203 4.83 -12.57 13.54
CA SER A 203 5.94 -13.49 13.75
C SER A 203 7.25 -13.07 13.08
N ILE A 204 7.17 -12.33 11.97
CA ILE A 204 8.35 -11.88 11.21
C ILE A 204 8.22 -10.42 10.78
N PRO A 205 9.34 -9.67 10.68
CA PRO A 205 9.31 -8.34 10.08
C PRO A 205 9.00 -8.43 8.59
N ILE A 206 8.05 -7.58 8.15
CA ILE A 206 7.62 -7.43 6.76
C ILE A 206 7.67 -5.94 6.45
N PHE A 207 8.66 -5.51 5.66
CA PHE A 207 8.82 -4.13 5.24
C PHE A 207 9.01 -4.08 3.73
N ALA A 208 8.42 -3.09 3.09
CA ALA A 208 8.64 -2.80 1.68
C ALA A 208 8.58 -1.29 1.42
N ILE A 209 9.47 -0.81 0.56
CA ILE A 209 9.43 0.56 0.06
C ILE A 209 9.85 0.60 -1.40
N LYS A 210 9.13 1.40 -2.18
CA LYS A 210 9.43 1.61 -3.58
C LYS A 210 10.64 2.51 -3.75
N LEU A 211 11.53 2.10 -4.63
CA LEU A 211 12.67 2.90 -5.06
C LEU A 211 12.35 3.56 -6.41
N GLU A 212 13.23 4.44 -6.89
CA GLU A 212 13.06 5.08 -8.19
C GLU A 212 13.02 4.04 -9.33
N ASN A 213 13.87 3.02 -9.23
CA ASN A 213 14.06 1.97 -10.24
C ASN A 213 13.89 0.56 -9.66
N GLY A 214 13.06 0.39 -8.64
CA GLY A 214 12.89 -0.93 -8.05
C GLY A 214 12.11 -0.98 -6.74
N LEU A 215 12.37 -2.03 -5.99
CA LEU A 215 11.71 -2.34 -4.72
C LEU A 215 12.73 -2.84 -3.70
N LEU A 216 12.67 -2.33 -2.48
CA LEU A 216 13.40 -2.85 -1.34
C LEU A 216 12.42 -3.51 -0.38
N GLN A 217 12.71 -4.74 0.01
CA GLN A 217 11.86 -5.53 0.91
C GLN A 217 12.69 -6.17 2.02
N LEU A 218 12.09 -6.28 3.19
CA LEU A 218 12.58 -7.14 4.28
C LEU A 218 11.47 -8.13 4.61
N PHE A 219 11.75 -9.41 4.48
CA PHE A 219 10.82 -10.49 4.83
C PHE A 219 11.53 -11.47 5.76
N GLY A 220 11.20 -11.42 7.03
CA GLY A 220 11.89 -12.17 8.07
C GLY A 220 13.36 -11.75 8.19
N ASP A 221 14.27 -12.67 7.88
CA ASP A 221 15.73 -12.46 7.86
C ASP A 221 16.28 -12.14 6.46
N LYS A 222 15.40 -11.95 5.45
CA LYS A 222 15.82 -11.72 4.07
C LYS A 222 15.61 -10.26 3.69
N LEU A 223 16.71 -9.55 3.45
CA LEU A 223 16.69 -8.25 2.76
C LEU A 223 16.78 -8.52 1.27
N ILE A 224 15.77 -8.08 0.52
CA ILE A 224 15.63 -8.30 -0.90
C ILE A 224 15.64 -6.94 -1.58
N SER A 225 16.52 -6.71 -2.52
CA SER A 225 16.48 -5.54 -3.39
C SER A 225 16.30 -5.99 -4.84
N THR A 226 15.31 -5.43 -5.52
CA THR A 226 15.13 -5.59 -6.96
C THR A 226 15.34 -4.21 -7.59
N ILE A 227 16.44 -4.01 -8.31
CA ILE A 227 16.83 -2.72 -8.91
C ILE A 227 17.10 -2.97 -10.41
N ASP A 228 16.44 -2.22 -11.28
CA ASP A 228 16.53 -2.40 -12.73
C ASP A 228 16.30 -3.87 -13.16
N GLY A 229 15.37 -4.56 -12.50
CA GLY A 229 15.07 -5.97 -12.73
C GLY A 229 16.08 -6.96 -12.13
N ILE A 230 17.18 -6.48 -11.53
CA ILE A 230 18.20 -7.34 -10.90
C ILE A 230 17.83 -7.55 -9.44
N LYS A 231 17.58 -8.80 -9.07
CA LYS A 231 17.23 -9.20 -7.70
C LYS A 231 18.49 -9.64 -6.94
N ASP A 232 18.75 -9.01 -5.80
CA ASP A 232 19.75 -9.41 -4.81
C ASP A 232 19.06 -9.81 -3.50
N VAL A 233 19.49 -10.91 -2.87
CA VAL A 233 18.91 -11.41 -1.63
C VAL A 233 20.01 -11.64 -0.61
N ARG A 234 19.92 -10.93 0.53
CA ARG A 234 20.89 -11.04 1.64
C ARG A 234 20.19 -11.47 2.90
N ARG A 235 20.80 -12.36 3.66
CA ARG A 235 20.36 -12.67 5.02
C ARG A 235 20.92 -11.63 5.98
N VAL A 236 20.07 -11.15 6.88
CA VAL A 236 20.40 -10.16 7.90
C VAL A 236 20.17 -10.74 9.29
N GLY A 237 21.09 -10.48 10.20
CA GLY A 237 20.93 -10.89 11.60
C GLY A 237 19.86 -10.05 12.31
N ARG A 238 19.23 -10.60 13.32
CA ARG A 238 18.20 -9.88 14.10
C ARG A 238 18.71 -8.56 14.69
N ASP A 239 19.95 -8.51 15.12
CA ASP A 239 20.58 -7.30 15.68
C ASP A 239 20.78 -6.21 14.65
N ALA A 240 20.76 -6.54 13.35
CA ALA A 240 20.88 -5.58 12.28
C ALA A 240 19.52 -4.93 11.89
N LEU A 241 18.39 -5.50 12.29
CA LEU A 241 17.05 -5.02 11.90
C LEU A 241 16.85 -3.52 12.23
N PRO A 242 17.18 -3.02 13.44
CA PRO A 242 17.01 -1.60 13.76
C PRO A 242 17.87 -0.68 12.88
N LEU A 243 19.01 -1.17 12.37
CA LEU A 243 19.89 -0.42 11.48
C LEU A 243 19.33 -0.30 10.06
N LEU A 244 18.38 -1.18 9.69
CA LEU A 244 17.74 -1.17 8.37
C LEU A 244 16.54 -0.23 8.30
N TYR A 245 15.92 0.11 9.43
CA TYR A 245 14.73 0.97 9.45
C TYR A 245 14.86 2.26 8.65
N PRO A 246 16.00 3.00 8.72
CA PRO A 246 16.17 4.21 7.91
C PRO A 246 16.14 3.96 6.40
N MET A 247 16.49 2.75 5.94
CA MET A 247 16.41 2.37 4.52
C MET A 247 14.96 2.34 4.01
N PHE A 248 14.02 2.13 4.93
CA PHE A 248 12.58 2.15 4.67
C PHE A 248 11.93 3.51 5.05
N GLY A 249 12.74 4.54 5.25
CA GLY A 249 12.24 5.86 5.67
C GLY A 249 11.65 5.89 7.08
N LEU A 250 11.93 4.88 7.90
CA LEU A 250 11.42 4.76 9.26
C LEU A 250 12.46 5.33 10.25
N VAL A 251 12.05 6.29 11.05
CA VAL A 251 12.87 6.91 12.10
C VAL A 251 12.17 6.72 13.44
N PHE A 252 12.57 5.69 14.17
CA PHE A 252 12.10 5.53 15.54
C PHE A 252 12.84 6.52 16.44
N LYS A 253 12.10 7.45 17.05
CA LYS A 253 12.64 8.29 18.11
C LYS A 253 12.91 7.38 19.30
N CYS A 254 14.17 7.16 19.65
CA CYS A 254 14.51 6.60 20.96
C CYS A 254 13.86 7.50 22.01
N ASN A 255 12.96 6.98 22.83
CA ASN A 255 12.51 7.67 24.02
C ASN A 255 13.73 7.77 24.93
N GLU A 256 14.22 9.01 25.14
CA GLU A 256 15.23 9.35 26.16
C GLU A 256 14.66 9.17 27.56
#